data_ffe2655706026f2503d6b0b2bd6a27d1
#
_entry.id   ffe2655706026f2503d6b0b2bd6a27d1
#
_cell.length_a   1.000
_cell.length_b   1.000
_cell.length_c   1.000
_cell.angle_alpha   90.00
_cell.angle_beta   90.00
_cell.angle_gamma   90.00
#
_symmetry.space_group_name_H-M   'P 1'
#
loop_
_entity.id
_entity.type
_entity.pdbx_description
1 polymer ?
#
loop_
_entity_poly.entity_id
_entity_poly.type
_entity_poly.pdbx_seq_one_letter_code
_entity_poly.pdbx_strand_id
1 'polypeptide(L)'
;MKINRALLQNGISKTFEETIDFSSATFDPTHIRSIPFCEVKAKATDYEDILLVQLHIKADVVGVCSYTLEDVPLHYEIDDEISFTDDPEDVDNYYEKSNLIEMDQYILGILLANVPIKIIKKGAKLPKSGDGYRVMTEEEHEAEKKKRGNPAFDILDEYEFDED
;
A
#
# COMPACT_ATOMS: atom_id res chain seq x y z
N MET A 1 -1.16 -8.82 -17.20
CA MET A 1 -2.34 -8.26 -17.94
C MET A 1 -1.88 -7.15 -18.87
N LYS A 2 -2.37 -7.14 -20.12
CA LYS A 2 -2.04 -6.11 -21.12
C LYS A 2 -3.31 -5.53 -21.71
N ILE A 3 -3.42 -4.22 -21.72
CA ILE A 3 -4.54 -3.49 -22.34
C ILE A 3 -4.01 -2.78 -23.58
N ASN A 4 -4.59 -3.11 -24.75
CA ASN A 4 -4.28 -2.40 -25.99
C ASN A 4 -5.34 -1.33 -26.24
N ARG A 5 -4.97 -0.06 -26.03
CA ARG A 5 -5.83 1.12 -26.21
C ARG A 5 -6.34 1.25 -27.63
N ALA A 6 -5.52 0.93 -28.64
CA ALA A 6 -5.92 1.00 -30.03
C ALA A 6 -7.06 0.04 -30.45
N LEU A 7 -7.38 -0.96 -29.59
CA LEU A 7 -8.48 -1.90 -29.80
C LEU A 7 -9.75 -1.53 -29.02
N LEU A 8 -9.73 -0.41 -28.29
CA LEU A 8 -10.90 0.13 -27.61
C LEU A 8 -11.65 1.11 -28.53
N GLN A 9 -12.95 1.18 -28.33
CA GLN A 9 -13.78 2.16 -29.00
C GLN A 9 -14.08 3.30 -28.02
N ASN A 10 -13.96 4.53 -28.48
CA ASN A 10 -14.20 5.72 -27.65
C ASN A 10 -15.54 5.64 -26.91
N GLY A 11 -15.50 5.84 -25.60
CA GLY A 11 -16.66 5.80 -24.71
C GLY A 11 -17.26 4.42 -24.46
N ILE A 12 -16.70 3.34 -25.05
CA ILE A 12 -17.21 1.98 -24.85
C ILE A 12 -16.27 1.20 -23.92
N SER A 13 -16.82 0.78 -22.81
CA SER A 13 -16.06 -0.02 -21.83
C SER A 13 -15.82 -1.44 -22.31
N LYS A 14 -14.63 -1.95 -22.06
CA LYS A 14 -14.26 -3.35 -22.28
C LYS A 14 -13.71 -3.95 -21.00
N THR A 15 -14.17 -5.15 -20.66
CA THR A 15 -13.71 -5.86 -19.46
C THR A 15 -12.65 -6.89 -19.82
N PHE A 16 -11.62 -6.96 -18.98
CA PHE A 16 -10.54 -7.92 -19.02
C PHE A 16 -10.48 -8.64 -17.68
N GLU A 17 -10.23 -9.94 -17.69
CA GLU A 17 -10.07 -10.75 -16.48
C GLU A 17 -8.82 -11.62 -16.66
N GLU A 18 -7.94 -11.61 -15.68
CA GLU A 18 -6.68 -12.36 -15.72
C GLU A 18 -6.20 -12.69 -14.32
N THR A 19 -5.56 -13.84 -14.17
CA THR A 19 -4.78 -14.17 -12.97
C THR A 19 -3.33 -13.84 -13.25
N ILE A 20 -2.75 -12.96 -12.41
CA ILE A 20 -1.38 -12.47 -12.57
C ILE A 20 -0.45 -13.27 -11.66
N ASP A 21 0.66 -13.75 -12.24
CA ASP A 21 1.70 -14.44 -11.50
C ASP A 21 2.81 -13.47 -11.07
N PHE A 22 2.93 -13.24 -9.77
CA PHE A 22 3.98 -12.41 -9.16
C PHE A 22 5.14 -13.24 -8.58
N SER A 23 5.29 -14.51 -8.98
CA SER A 23 6.38 -15.37 -8.46
C SER A 23 7.79 -14.86 -8.80
N SER A 24 7.92 -14.07 -9.89
CA SER A 24 9.17 -13.41 -10.29
C SER A 24 9.38 -12.03 -9.66
N ALA A 25 8.40 -11.48 -8.98
CA ALA A 25 8.52 -10.18 -8.34
C ALA A 25 9.45 -10.26 -7.11
N THR A 26 10.23 -9.21 -6.91
CA THR A 26 11.13 -9.11 -5.76
C THR A 26 10.51 -8.22 -4.70
N PHE A 27 10.39 -8.76 -3.49
CA PHE A 27 9.85 -8.06 -2.32
C PHE A 27 10.92 -7.87 -1.25
N ASP A 28 10.68 -6.94 -0.33
CA ASP A 28 11.44 -6.90 0.92
C ASP A 28 11.08 -8.14 1.75
N PRO A 29 12.02 -9.08 1.97
CA PRO A 29 11.75 -10.34 2.65
C PRO A 29 11.40 -10.15 4.14
N THR A 30 11.60 -8.97 4.70
CA THR A 30 11.22 -8.63 6.08
C THR A 30 9.77 -8.17 6.18
N HIS A 31 9.11 -7.88 5.05
CA HIS A 31 7.77 -7.35 5.01
C HIS A 31 6.79 -8.28 4.24
N ILE A 32 7.17 -8.70 3.04
CA ILE A 32 6.34 -9.57 2.18
C ILE A 32 7.19 -10.74 1.70
N ARG A 33 6.65 -11.97 1.85
CA ARG A 33 7.28 -13.20 1.33
C ARG A 33 6.89 -13.48 -0.11
N SER A 34 5.61 -13.39 -0.41
CA SER A 34 5.08 -13.75 -1.73
C SER A 34 3.65 -13.25 -1.92
N ILE A 35 3.22 -13.27 -3.17
CA ILE A 35 1.82 -13.08 -3.57
C ILE A 35 1.41 -14.35 -4.34
N PRO A 36 0.90 -15.39 -3.64
CA PRO A 36 0.59 -16.68 -4.26
C PRO A 36 -0.62 -16.66 -5.18
N PHE A 37 -1.49 -15.66 -5.04
CA PHE A 37 -2.69 -15.51 -5.86
C PHE A 37 -3.00 -14.04 -6.09
N CYS A 38 -3.30 -13.69 -7.35
CA CYS A 38 -3.82 -12.36 -7.72
C CYS A 38 -4.74 -12.48 -8.93
N GLU A 39 -6.03 -12.33 -8.71
CA GLU A 39 -7.05 -12.25 -9.77
C GLU A 39 -7.45 -10.80 -9.96
N VAL A 40 -7.52 -10.36 -11.21
CA VAL A 40 -7.83 -8.97 -11.55
C VAL A 40 -8.92 -8.93 -12.59
N LYS A 41 -9.94 -8.12 -12.32
CA LYS A 41 -10.95 -7.71 -13.27
C LYS A 41 -10.78 -6.23 -13.55
N ALA A 42 -10.45 -5.89 -14.80
CA ALA A 42 -10.24 -4.53 -15.26
C ALA A 42 -11.33 -4.13 -16.25
N LYS A 43 -11.98 -2.99 -16.00
CA LYS A 43 -12.91 -2.37 -16.94
C LYS A 43 -12.27 -1.10 -17.51
N ALA A 44 -11.83 -1.19 -18.77
CA ALA A 44 -11.16 -0.08 -19.46
C ALA A 44 -12.14 0.66 -20.38
N THR A 45 -12.09 2.00 -20.31
CA THR A 45 -12.87 2.90 -21.15
C THR A 45 -11.94 3.99 -21.70
N ASP A 46 -11.87 4.10 -23.01
CA ASP A 46 -11.09 5.14 -23.68
C ASP A 46 -11.95 6.37 -23.96
N TYR A 47 -11.47 7.55 -23.59
CA TYR A 47 -12.12 8.87 -23.78
C TYR A 47 -11.24 9.81 -24.62
N GLU A 48 -10.65 9.30 -25.71
CA GLU A 48 -9.75 10.02 -26.63
C GLU A 48 -8.42 10.43 -25.98
N ASP A 49 -8.44 11.31 -24.96
CA ASP A 49 -7.22 11.82 -24.30
C ASP A 49 -6.83 10.95 -23.09
N ILE A 50 -7.81 10.32 -22.44
CA ILE A 50 -7.63 9.59 -21.19
C ILE A 50 -8.17 8.17 -21.33
N LEU A 51 -7.36 7.17 -21.00
CA LEU A 51 -7.81 5.81 -20.76
C LEU A 51 -8.08 5.62 -19.26
N LEU A 52 -9.34 5.40 -18.93
CA LEU A 52 -9.78 5.10 -17.57
C LEU A 52 -9.86 3.59 -17.36
N VAL A 53 -9.26 3.09 -16.28
CA VAL A 53 -9.28 1.66 -15.95
C VAL A 53 -9.75 1.49 -14.51
N GLN A 54 -10.96 0.94 -14.34
CA GLN A 54 -11.50 0.52 -13.07
C GLN A 54 -11.04 -0.90 -12.79
N LEU A 55 -10.45 -1.10 -11.60
CA LEU A 55 -9.84 -2.35 -11.18
C LEU A 55 -10.60 -2.95 -10.00
N HIS A 56 -10.85 -4.25 -10.08
CA HIS A 56 -11.25 -5.07 -8.96
C HIS A 56 -10.20 -6.17 -8.78
N ILE A 57 -9.47 -6.12 -7.67
CA ILE A 57 -8.32 -6.98 -7.42
C ILE A 57 -8.62 -7.87 -6.22
N LYS A 58 -8.47 -9.20 -6.40
CA LYS A 58 -8.50 -10.18 -5.32
C LYS A 58 -7.13 -10.82 -5.20
N ALA A 59 -6.51 -10.71 -4.05
CA ALA A 59 -5.16 -11.22 -3.87
C ALA A 59 -4.94 -11.84 -2.49
N ASP A 60 -4.12 -12.88 -2.48
CA ASP A 60 -3.53 -13.45 -1.28
C ASP A 60 -2.08 -13.01 -1.18
N VAL A 61 -1.72 -12.45 -0.04
CA VAL A 61 -0.35 -11.98 0.24
C VAL A 61 0.15 -12.70 1.49
N VAL A 62 1.37 -13.19 1.43
CA VAL A 62 2.06 -13.72 2.61
C VAL A 62 2.95 -12.62 3.16
N GLY A 63 2.47 -11.95 4.21
CA GLY A 63 3.22 -10.94 4.94
C GLY A 63 4.10 -11.55 6.03
N VAL A 64 4.97 -10.73 6.64
CA VAL A 64 5.86 -11.12 7.73
C VAL A 64 5.47 -10.41 9.00
N CYS A 65 5.26 -11.17 10.07
CA CYS A 65 4.97 -10.60 11.39
C CYS A 65 6.14 -9.78 11.90
N SER A 66 5.90 -8.50 12.18
CA SER A 66 6.95 -7.58 12.68
C SER A 66 7.52 -7.98 14.05
N TYR A 67 6.84 -8.85 14.81
CA TYR A 67 7.28 -9.29 16.14
C TYR A 67 7.97 -10.63 16.14
N THR A 68 7.49 -11.58 15.32
CA THR A 68 7.95 -12.98 15.38
C THR A 68 8.67 -13.43 14.12
N LEU A 69 8.63 -12.61 13.05
CA LEU A 69 9.12 -12.91 11.70
C LEU A 69 8.46 -14.14 11.05
N GLU A 70 7.34 -14.59 11.61
CA GLU A 70 6.54 -15.67 11.04
C GLU A 70 5.63 -15.15 9.92
N ASP A 71 5.29 -16.05 9.03
CA ASP A 71 4.38 -15.76 7.92
C ASP A 71 2.96 -15.47 8.41
N VAL A 72 2.34 -14.46 7.81
CA VAL A 72 0.97 -14.04 8.09
C VAL A 72 0.20 -14.00 6.77
N PRO A 73 -0.80 -14.86 6.58
CA PRO A 73 -1.66 -14.79 5.40
C PRO A 73 -2.57 -13.55 5.49
N LEU A 74 -2.59 -12.78 4.42
CA LEU A 74 -3.42 -11.59 4.25
C LEU A 74 -4.25 -11.76 2.99
N HIS A 75 -5.53 -11.40 3.06
CA HIS A 75 -6.47 -11.47 1.93
C HIS A 75 -6.92 -10.05 1.59
N TYR A 76 -6.83 -9.69 0.33
CA TYR A 76 -7.22 -8.38 -0.17
C TYR A 76 -8.33 -8.50 -1.22
N GLU A 77 -9.30 -7.63 -1.11
CA GLU A 77 -10.28 -7.32 -2.14
C GLU A 77 -10.30 -5.80 -2.27
N ILE A 78 -9.78 -5.30 -3.39
CA ILE A 78 -9.49 -3.88 -3.60
C ILE A 78 -10.22 -3.44 -4.85
N ASP A 79 -11.01 -2.37 -4.73
CA ASP A 79 -11.55 -1.61 -5.85
C ASP A 79 -10.73 -0.32 -5.97
N ASP A 80 -10.16 -0.08 -7.15
CA ASP A 80 -9.35 1.10 -7.44
C ASP A 80 -9.59 1.58 -8.87
N GLU A 81 -9.16 2.80 -9.16
CA GLU A 81 -9.29 3.40 -10.47
C GLU A 81 -7.99 4.10 -10.84
N ILE A 82 -7.48 3.80 -12.01
CA ILE A 82 -6.30 4.47 -12.56
C ILE A 82 -6.58 5.00 -13.95
N SER A 83 -5.92 6.09 -14.30
CA SER A 83 -6.07 6.74 -15.58
C SER A 83 -4.72 6.97 -16.25
N PHE A 84 -4.70 6.85 -17.57
CA PHE A 84 -3.51 6.98 -18.40
C PHE A 84 -3.73 8.05 -19.45
N THR A 85 -2.69 8.81 -19.73
CA THR A 85 -2.65 9.85 -20.77
C THR A 85 -1.40 9.70 -21.62
N ASP A 86 -1.43 10.22 -22.84
CA ASP A 86 -0.27 10.39 -23.71
C ASP A 86 0.27 11.84 -23.70
N ASP A 87 -0.36 12.73 -22.93
CA ASP A 87 0.13 14.09 -22.70
C ASP A 87 1.17 14.10 -21.57
N PRO A 88 2.44 14.42 -21.85
CA PRO A 88 3.48 14.48 -20.83
C PRO A 88 3.35 15.66 -19.86
N GLU A 89 2.48 16.63 -20.14
CA GLU A 89 2.23 17.79 -19.26
C GLU A 89 1.10 17.53 -18.27
N ASP A 90 0.33 16.44 -18.47
CA ASP A 90 -0.73 16.03 -17.57
C ASP A 90 -0.13 15.35 -16.32
N VAL A 91 -0.25 16.01 -15.16
CA VAL A 91 0.30 15.53 -13.88
C VAL A 91 -0.68 14.70 -13.07
N ASP A 92 -1.94 14.66 -13.46
CA ASP A 92 -3.02 13.99 -12.73
C ASP A 92 -3.18 12.53 -13.16
N ASN A 93 -2.65 12.17 -14.34
CA ASN A 93 -2.78 10.85 -14.94
C ASN A 93 -1.40 10.19 -15.15
N TYR A 94 -1.37 8.87 -15.23
CA TYR A 94 -0.14 8.16 -15.56
C TYR A 94 0.23 8.39 -17.03
N TYR A 95 1.42 8.95 -17.26
CA TYR A 95 1.91 9.12 -18.62
C TYR A 95 2.29 7.78 -19.25
N GLU A 96 1.64 7.42 -20.35
CA GLU A 96 1.94 6.22 -21.11
C GLU A 96 1.79 6.49 -22.62
N LYS A 97 2.93 6.61 -23.29
CA LYS A 97 2.96 6.88 -24.74
C LYS A 97 2.56 5.67 -25.58
N SER A 98 2.70 4.48 -25.05
CA SER A 98 2.39 3.24 -25.74
C SER A 98 0.90 2.97 -25.76
N ASN A 99 0.37 2.53 -26.89
CA ASN A 99 -0.99 2.00 -26.94
C ASN A 99 -1.13 0.66 -26.22
N LEU A 100 -0.02 -0.05 -25.97
CA LEU A 100 -0.01 -1.31 -25.20
C LEU A 100 0.45 -1.03 -23.79
N ILE A 101 -0.48 -1.05 -22.84
CA ILE A 101 -0.24 -0.75 -21.43
C ILE A 101 -0.05 -2.06 -20.67
N GLU A 102 1.08 -2.19 -19.98
CA GLU A 102 1.37 -3.33 -19.10
C GLU A 102 0.88 -3.03 -17.68
N MET A 103 -0.24 -3.64 -17.31
CA MET A 103 -0.95 -3.36 -16.06
C MET A 103 -0.28 -3.95 -14.81
N ASP A 104 0.55 -4.97 -14.97
CA ASP A 104 1.07 -5.77 -13.85
C ASP A 104 1.83 -4.92 -12.82
N GLN A 105 2.62 -3.95 -13.28
CA GLN A 105 3.36 -3.05 -12.39
C GLN A 105 2.46 -2.11 -11.59
N TYR A 106 1.36 -1.63 -12.19
CA TYR A 106 0.40 -0.75 -11.52
C TYR A 106 -0.43 -1.54 -10.50
N ILE A 107 -0.87 -2.75 -10.87
CA ILE A 107 -1.59 -3.66 -9.98
C ILE A 107 -0.72 -4.04 -8.77
N LEU A 108 0.55 -4.36 -9.01
CA LEU A 108 1.50 -4.62 -7.93
C LEU A 108 1.66 -3.41 -7.02
N GLY A 109 1.78 -2.21 -7.59
CA GLY A 109 1.86 -0.95 -6.83
C GLY A 109 0.65 -0.73 -5.92
N ILE A 110 -0.57 -0.95 -6.44
CA ILE A 110 -1.82 -0.86 -5.69
C ILE A 110 -1.83 -1.87 -4.54
N LEU A 111 -1.47 -3.13 -4.81
CA LEU A 111 -1.40 -4.17 -3.77
C LEU A 111 -0.43 -3.78 -2.66
N LEU A 112 0.79 -3.37 -3.01
CA LEU A 112 1.82 -2.99 -2.04
C LEU A 112 1.41 -1.77 -1.20
N ALA A 113 0.72 -0.81 -1.79
CA ALA A 113 0.20 0.36 -1.08
C ALA A 113 -0.89 0.01 -0.04
N ASN A 114 -1.61 -1.10 -0.26
CA ASN A 114 -2.64 -1.58 0.66
C ASN A 114 -2.11 -2.52 1.75
N VAL A 115 -0.87 -3.01 1.63
CA VAL A 115 -0.24 -3.81 2.69
C VAL A 115 0.21 -2.90 3.83
N PRO A 116 -0.24 -3.11 5.08
CA PRO A 116 0.14 -2.26 6.19
C PRO A 116 1.64 -2.38 6.48
N ILE A 117 2.29 -1.25 6.79
CA ILE A 117 3.73 -1.19 7.12
C ILE A 117 4.07 -2.13 8.29
N LYS A 118 3.13 -2.32 9.23
CA LYS A 118 3.29 -3.17 10.41
C LYS A 118 2.27 -4.30 10.37
N ILE A 119 2.75 -5.50 10.15
CA ILE A 119 1.94 -6.72 10.16
C ILE A 119 2.15 -7.43 11.49
N ILE A 120 1.08 -7.71 12.22
CA ILE A 120 1.15 -8.42 13.51
C ILE A 120 0.27 -9.66 13.44
N LYS A 121 0.88 -10.82 13.63
CA LYS A 121 0.16 -12.08 13.74
C LYS A 121 -0.73 -12.09 14.99
N LYS A 122 -1.96 -12.55 14.87
CA LYS A 122 -2.89 -12.66 16.00
C LYS A 122 -2.27 -13.47 17.14
N GLY A 123 -2.16 -12.84 18.32
CA GLY A 123 -1.55 -13.46 19.51
C GLY A 123 -0.02 -13.39 19.56
N ALA A 124 0.64 -12.75 18.59
CA ALA A 124 2.07 -12.51 18.65
C ALA A 124 2.42 -11.63 19.84
N LYS A 125 3.48 -12.00 20.56
CA LYS A 125 4.01 -11.23 21.68
C LYS A 125 5.25 -10.48 21.22
N LEU A 126 5.47 -9.30 21.81
CA LEU A 126 6.71 -8.56 21.63
C LEU A 126 7.93 -9.44 21.96
N PRO A 127 9.04 -9.26 21.24
CA PRO A 127 10.32 -9.85 21.63
C PRO A 127 10.66 -9.47 23.08
N LYS A 128 11.38 -10.33 23.77
CA LYS A 128 11.84 -10.01 25.13
C LYS A 128 12.84 -8.87 25.09
N SER A 129 12.74 -7.98 26.08
CA SER A 129 13.77 -6.97 26.31
C SER A 129 15.11 -7.65 26.60
N GLY A 130 16.22 -7.04 26.17
CA GLY A 130 17.57 -7.53 26.41
C GLY A 130 18.35 -6.64 27.37
N ASP A 131 19.63 -6.97 27.54
CA ASP A 131 20.53 -6.18 28.38
C ASP A 131 20.79 -4.81 27.73
N GLY A 132 20.42 -3.73 28.41
CA GLY A 132 20.60 -2.36 27.91
C GLY A 132 19.52 -1.83 26.97
N TYR A 133 18.49 -2.62 26.61
CA TYR A 133 17.35 -2.15 25.84
C TYR A 133 16.02 -2.74 26.32
N ARG A 134 14.97 -1.95 26.22
CA ARG A 134 13.60 -2.36 26.54
C ARG A 134 12.74 -2.37 25.28
N VAL A 135 12.06 -3.48 25.04
CA VAL A 135 11.06 -3.60 23.98
C VAL A 135 9.69 -3.30 24.56
N MET A 136 8.98 -2.35 23.98
CA MET A 136 7.65 -1.93 24.41
C MET A 136 6.77 -1.68 23.19
N THR A 137 5.45 -1.69 23.37
CA THR A 137 4.50 -1.27 22.35
C THR A 137 4.56 0.24 22.15
N GLU A 138 4.04 0.71 21.01
CA GLU A 138 3.91 2.13 20.75
C GLU A 138 3.01 2.82 21.79
N GLU A 139 1.92 2.16 22.19
CA GLU A 139 1.02 2.62 23.25
C GLU A 139 1.73 2.74 24.62
N GLU A 140 2.56 1.75 24.99
CA GLU A 140 3.37 1.80 26.21
C GLU A 140 4.40 2.93 26.16
N HIS A 141 5.03 3.13 24.99
CA HIS A 141 5.99 4.23 24.81
C HIS A 141 5.32 5.59 24.91
N GLU A 142 4.16 5.78 24.27
CA GLU A 142 3.39 7.02 24.38
C GLU A 142 2.92 7.28 25.81
N ALA A 143 2.45 6.24 26.50
CA ALA A 143 2.05 6.35 27.90
C ALA A 143 3.23 6.73 28.83
N GLU A 144 4.42 6.17 28.60
CA GLU A 144 5.63 6.58 29.33
C GLU A 144 6.05 8.01 29.00
N LYS A 145 5.98 8.41 27.71
CA LYS A 145 6.30 9.76 27.26
C LYS A 145 5.38 10.81 27.91
N LYS A 146 4.08 10.51 27.99
CA LYS A 146 3.09 11.37 28.67
C LYS A 146 3.34 11.47 30.18
N LYS A 147 3.82 10.38 30.82
CA LYS A 147 4.14 10.37 32.25
C LYS A 147 5.43 11.09 32.58
N ARG A 148 6.41 11.08 31.69
CA ARG A 148 7.72 11.71 31.90
C ARG A 148 7.67 13.24 31.78
N GLY A 149 6.65 13.81 31.12
CA GLY A 149 6.68 15.19 30.70
C GLY A 149 7.81 15.43 29.67
N ASN A 150 7.93 16.63 29.19
CA ASN A 150 9.12 17.05 28.45
C ASN A 150 9.85 18.08 29.32
N PRO A 151 11.02 17.75 29.93
CA PRO A 151 11.75 18.66 30.82
C PRO A 151 12.04 20.03 30.18
N ALA A 152 12.03 20.12 28.86
CA ALA A 152 12.18 21.40 28.15
C ALA A 152 10.95 22.31 28.25
N PHE A 153 9.79 21.78 28.62
CA PHE A 153 8.55 22.54 28.80
C PHE A 153 8.16 22.74 30.27
N ASP A 154 8.82 22.06 31.21
CA ASP A 154 8.57 22.24 32.66
C ASP A 154 8.75 23.70 33.07
N ILE A 155 9.67 24.42 32.40
CA ILE A 155 9.90 25.86 32.60
C ILE A 155 8.70 26.71 32.14
N LEU A 156 7.91 26.23 31.19
CA LEU A 156 6.73 26.97 30.67
C LEU A 156 5.50 26.80 31.60
N ASP A 157 5.45 25.69 32.36
CA ASP A 157 4.38 25.43 33.31
C ASP A 157 4.55 26.29 34.60
N GLU A 158 5.77 26.86 34.84
CA GLU A 158 6.06 27.80 35.92
C GLU A 158 5.79 29.29 35.55
N TYR A 159 5.47 29.54 34.26
CA TYR A 159 5.16 30.92 33.81
C TYR A 159 3.68 31.24 34.07
N GLU A 160 3.39 31.96 35.12
CA GLU A 160 2.12 32.65 35.29
C GLU A 160 2.11 33.88 34.35
N PHE A 161 1.19 33.90 33.38
CA PHE A 161 0.93 35.11 32.61
C PHE A 161 0.14 36.08 33.52
N ASP A 162 0.78 37.18 33.91
CA ASP A 162 0.08 38.29 34.55
C ASP A 162 -0.87 38.87 33.48
N GLU A 163 -2.18 38.68 33.64
CA GLU A 163 -3.20 39.38 32.85
C GLU A 163 -3.31 40.82 33.39
N ASP A 164 -2.77 41.80 32.61
CA ASP A 164 -3.06 43.22 32.74
C ASP A 164 -4.41 43.61 32.09
#